data_0c5bc403aedf222c8a7f613842f97dd1
#
_entry.id   0c5bc403aedf222c8a7f613842f97dd1
#
_cell.length_a   1.000
_cell.length_b   1.000
_cell.length_c   1.000
_cell.angle_alpha   90.00
_cell.angle_beta   90.00
_cell.angle_gamma   90.00
#
_symmetry.space_group_name_H-M   'P 1'
#
loop_
_entity.id
_entity.type
_entity.pdbx_description
1 polymer ?
#
loop_
_entity_poly.entity_id
_entity_poly.type
_entity_poly.pdbx_seq_one_letter_code
_entity_poly.pdbx_strand_id
1 'polypeptide(L)'
;MYRPKYGDKDFEVMGVEEVKAKFDIQSPLQVIDMLGLMGDTADNIPGCPGVGEKTAQKLIAQFGSIENLLAHTDELKGAIKKKVEENKEQITFSKFLATIKTDVPIALDMEALKREEPDEEELRRLFEMLEFRSLIDRVIKTEKKAPSSPAAQPDLFGFFAEEDTAD
;
A
#
# COMPACT_ATOMS: atom_id res chain seq x y z
N MET A 1 -1.64 11.54 2.13
CA MET A 1 -1.18 10.14 2.17
C MET A 1 -0.74 9.79 3.58
N TYR A 2 -1.20 8.66 4.10
CA TYR A 2 -0.72 8.10 5.37
C TYR A 2 0.35 7.06 5.06
N ARG A 3 1.56 7.24 5.59
CA ARG A 3 2.68 6.31 5.41
C ARG A 3 3.05 5.70 6.75
N PRO A 4 3.06 4.37 6.92
CA PRO A 4 3.53 3.76 8.15
C PRO A 4 5.02 4.05 8.34
N LYS A 5 5.40 4.44 9.56
CA LYS A 5 6.82 4.58 9.93
C LYS A 5 7.39 3.20 10.21
N TYR A 6 8.56 2.93 9.66
CA TYR A 6 9.23 1.66 9.87
C TYR A 6 9.66 1.53 11.34
N GLY A 7 9.15 0.49 12.03
CA GLY A 7 9.47 0.22 13.43
C GLY A 7 8.62 0.96 14.47
N ASP A 8 7.65 1.78 14.06
CA ASP A 8 6.76 2.51 14.94
C ASP A 8 5.29 2.17 14.62
N LYS A 9 4.39 2.35 15.59
CA LYS A 9 2.93 2.18 15.38
C LYS A 9 2.28 3.41 14.78
N ASP A 10 3.04 4.49 14.61
CA ASP A 10 2.56 5.77 14.12
C ASP A 10 2.62 5.87 12.59
N PHE A 11 1.79 6.75 12.05
CA PHE A 11 1.76 7.08 10.64
C PHE A 11 2.34 8.47 10.42
N GLU A 12 3.11 8.62 9.35
CA GLU A 12 3.50 9.92 8.83
C GLU A 12 2.41 10.43 7.87
N VAL A 13 1.94 11.64 8.10
CA VAL A 13 1.02 12.32 7.17
C VAL A 13 1.85 13.11 6.17
N MET A 14 1.78 12.72 4.90
CA MET A 14 2.43 13.45 3.82
C MET A 14 1.38 14.24 3.04
N GLY A 15 1.39 15.56 3.18
CA GLY A 15 0.64 16.51 2.37
C GLY A 15 1.42 16.96 1.15
N VAL A 16 0.96 18.02 0.51
CA VAL A 16 1.57 18.59 -0.71
C VAL A 16 2.99 19.12 -0.43
N GLU A 17 3.18 19.84 0.67
CA GLU A 17 4.46 20.47 0.99
C GLU A 17 5.52 19.43 1.37
N GLU A 18 5.14 18.36 2.09
CA GLU A 18 6.04 17.27 2.43
C GLU A 18 6.48 16.49 1.18
N VAL A 19 5.58 16.28 0.22
CA VAL A 19 5.93 15.65 -1.06
C VAL A 19 6.88 16.52 -1.86
N LYS A 20 6.60 17.82 -1.95
CA LYS A 20 7.47 18.78 -2.66
C LYS A 20 8.87 18.83 -2.04
N ALA A 21 8.95 18.91 -0.71
CA ALA A 21 10.22 18.92 0.00
C ALA A 21 11.01 17.62 -0.16
N LYS A 22 10.32 16.48 -0.12
CA LYS A 22 10.95 15.16 -0.23
C LYS A 22 11.60 14.92 -1.60
N PHE A 23 10.91 15.33 -2.66
CA PHE A 23 11.35 15.07 -4.04
C PHE A 23 12.04 16.28 -4.70
N ASP A 24 12.16 17.40 -3.97
CA ASP A 24 12.70 18.67 -4.48
C ASP A 24 12.00 19.12 -5.77
N ILE A 25 10.67 19.14 -5.73
CA ILE A 25 9.79 19.47 -6.85
C ILE A 25 8.84 20.61 -6.50
N GLN A 26 8.31 21.29 -7.51
CA GLN A 26 7.41 22.42 -7.33
C GLN A 26 5.94 22.00 -7.24
N SER A 27 5.59 20.85 -7.82
CA SER A 27 4.24 20.30 -7.81
C SER A 27 4.27 18.78 -7.62
N PRO A 28 3.37 18.20 -6.83
CA PRO A 28 3.25 16.73 -6.72
C PRO A 28 3.04 16.01 -8.06
N LEU A 29 2.47 16.68 -9.07
CA LEU A 29 2.28 16.11 -10.41
C LEU A 29 3.62 15.81 -11.10
N GLN A 30 4.70 16.49 -10.74
CA GLN A 30 6.03 16.21 -11.28
C GLN A 30 6.59 14.84 -10.87
N VAL A 31 5.99 14.17 -9.88
CA VAL A 31 6.31 12.76 -9.57
C VAL A 31 6.02 11.85 -10.77
N ILE A 32 4.99 12.16 -11.56
CA ILE A 32 4.68 11.44 -12.80
C ILE A 32 5.84 11.56 -13.80
N ASP A 33 6.39 12.77 -13.95
CA ASP A 33 7.55 13.01 -14.81
C ASP A 33 8.80 12.29 -14.30
N MET A 34 9.01 12.29 -13.00
CA MET A 34 10.11 11.54 -12.38
C MET A 34 10.00 10.04 -12.66
N LEU A 35 8.81 9.45 -12.47
CA LEU A 35 8.55 8.04 -12.77
C LEU A 35 8.71 7.74 -14.29
N GLY A 36 8.27 8.65 -15.14
CA GLY A 36 8.48 8.54 -16.58
C GLY A 36 9.96 8.48 -16.99
N LEU A 37 10.84 9.17 -16.24
CA LEU A 37 12.28 9.18 -16.46
C LEU A 37 12.99 8.00 -15.80
N MET A 38 12.76 7.74 -14.52
CA MET A 38 13.48 6.71 -13.78
C MET A 38 12.86 5.31 -13.92
N GLY A 39 11.60 5.24 -14.35
CA GLY A 39 10.83 4.01 -14.36
C GLY A 39 10.32 3.60 -12.99
N ASP A 40 9.56 2.51 -12.95
CA ASP A 40 9.14 1.82 -11.74
C ASP A 40 9.21 0.31 -11.95
N THR A 41 10.11 -0.34 -11.24
CA THR A 41 10.33 -1.80 -11.38
C THR A 41 9.15 -2.60 -10.84
N ALA A 42 8.45 -2.09 -9.81
CA ALA A 42 7.30 -2.78 -9.22
C ALA A 42 6.13 -2.83 -10.20
N ASP A 43 5.92 -1.74 -10.95
CA ASP A 43 4.84 -1.60 -11.93
C ASP A 43 5.30 -1.91 -13.37
N ASN A 44 6.55 -2.36 -13.54
CA ASN A 44 7.15 -2.66 -14.85
C ASN A 44 7.13 -1.47 -15.81
N ILE A 45 7.33 -0.26 -15.28
CA ILE A 45 7.48 0.96 -16.09
C ILE A 45 8.96 1.11 -16.47
N PRO A 46 9.33 1.12 -17.76
CA PRO A 46 10.73 1.00 -18.16
C PRO A 46 11.59 2.24 -17.88
N GLY A 47 11.03 3.44 -17.95
CA GLY A 47 11.78 4.68 -17.81
C GLY A 47 12.85 4.89 -18.90
N CYS A 48 13.82 5.76 -18.63
CA CYS A 48 14.99 5.99 -19.45
C CYS A 48 16.16 5.15 -18.95
N PRO A 49 16.78 4.28 -19.78
CA PRO A 49 17.86 3.40 -19.34
C PRO A 49 19.04 4.15 -18.70
N GLY A 50 19.38 3.79 -17.46
CA GLY A 50 20.46 4.39 -16.68
C GLY A 50 20.18 5.80 -16.19
N VAL A 51 18.90 6.19 -16.08
CA VAL A 51 18.42 7.36 -15.37
C VAL A 51 17.76 6.86 -14.08
N GLY A 52 18.40 7.10 -12.95
CA GLY A 52 17.82 6.79 -11.63
C GLY A 52 17.20 8.03 -10.97
N GLU A 53 16.64 7.86 -9.77
CA GLU A 53 15.91 8.86 -9.01
C GLU A 53 16.62 10.23 -8.95
N LYS A 54 17.89 10.25 -8.53
CA LYS A 54 18.68 11.51 -8.40
C LYS A 54 18.88 12.23 -9.73
N THR A 55 18.99 11.50 -10.83
CA THR A 55 19.14 12.09 -12.15
C THR A 55 17.81 12.61 -12.66
N ALA A 56 16.73 11.84 -12.51
CA ALA A 56 15.37 12.26 -12.83
C ALA A 56 14.98 13.52 -12.05
N GLN A 57 15.24 13.56 -10.75
CA GLN A 57 14.99 14.73 -9.90
C GLN A 57 15.69 15.99 -10.43
N LYS A 58 16.99 15.91 -10.76
CA LYS A 58 17.75 17.04 -11.32
C LYS A 58 17.19 17.51 -12.66
N LEU A 59 16.82 16.57 -13.54
CA LEU A 59 16.24 16.92 -14.84
C LEU A 59 14.88 17.60 -14.67
N ILE A 60 14.03 17.10 -13.80
CA ILE A 60 12.72 17.71 -13.55
C ILE A 60 12.85 19.05 -12.80
N ALA A 61 13.79 19.20 -11.88
CA ALA A 61 14.07 20.49 -11.26
C ALA A 61 14.53 21.54 -12.28
N GLN A 62 15.32 21.15 -13.29
CA GLN A 62 15.82 22.05 -14.34
C GLN A 62 14.77 22.36 -15.41
N PHE A 63 14.06 21.37 -15.90
CA PHE A 63 13.18 21.50 -17.07
C PHE A 63 11.69 21.56 -16.69
N GLY A 64 11.30 21.21 -15.49
CA GLY A 64 9.93 21.24 -14.99
C GLY A 64 9.06 20.06 -15.44
N SER A 65 9.22 19.58 -16.65
CA SER A 65 8.47 18.44 -17.19
C SER A 65 9.27 17.67 -18.24
N ILE A 66 8.83 16.44 -18.56
CA ILE A 66 9.39 15.61 -19.65
C ILE A 66 9.23 16.30 -21.02
N GLU A 67 8.08 16.92 -21.28
CA GLU A 67 7.83 17.62 -22.55
C GLU A 67 8.86 18.72 -22.79
N ASN A 68 9.10 19.52 -21.75
CA ASN A 68 10.08 20.60 -21.84
C ASN A 68 11.51 20.06 -21.95
N LEU A 69 11.84 19.01 -21.22
CA LEU A 69 13.13 18.31 -21.35
C LEU A 69 13.36 17.79 -22.77
N LEU A 70 12.36 17.15 -23.37
CA LEU A 70 12.46 16.58 -24.73
C LEU A 70 12.53 17.66 -25.81
N ALA A 71 11.97 18.84 -25.57
CA ALA A 71 12.07 20.01 -26.45
C ALA A 71 13.45 20.70 -26.42
N HIS A 72 14.16 20.59 -25.29
CA HIS A 72 15.43 21.29 -25.04
C HIS A 72 16.60 20.32 -24.78
N THR A 73 16.63 19.18 -25.50
CA THR A 73 17.71 18.20 -25.36
C THR A 73 19.09 18.74 -25.72
N ASP A 74 19.18 19.83 -26.50
CA ASP A 74 20.41 20.55 -26.83
C ASP A 74 21.10 21.16 -25.58
N GLU A 75 20.38 21.49 -24.55
CA GLU A 75 20.93 21.96 -23.27
C GLU A 75 21.60 20.84 -22.45
N LEU A 76 21.27 19.57 -22.76
CA LEU A 76 21.87 18.41 -22.10
C LEU A 76 23.29 18.18 -22.64
N LYS A 77 24.16 17.63 -21.77
CA LYS A 77 25.56 17.33 -22.10
C LYS A 77 25.91 15.87 -21.85
N GLY A 78 26.92 15.41 -22.60
CA GLY A 78 27.51 14.09 -22.37
C GLY A 78 26.56 12.92 -22.56
N ALA A 79 26.72 11.88 -21.76
CA ALA A 79 25.99 10.62 -21.89
C ALA A 79 24.48 10.76 -21.65
N ILE A 80 24.04 11.73 -20.81
CA ILE A 80 22.63 11.93 -20.51
C ILE A 80 21.87 12.45 -21.73
N LYS A 81 22.47 13.34 -22.52
CA LYS A 81 21.90 13.83 -23.77
C LYS A 81 21.57 12.67 -24.70
N LYS A 82 22.58 11.84 -24.97
CA LYS A 82 22.43 10.67 -25.84
C LYS A 82 21.33 9.73 -25.39
N LYS A 83 21.30 9.41 -24.07
CA LYS A 83 20.29 8.52 -23.49
C LYS A 83 18.87 9.07 -23.66
N VAL A 84 18.67 10.36 -23.38
CA VAL A 84 17.35 10.99 -23.52
C VAL A 84 16.93 11.05 -24.98
N GLU A 85 17.83 11.42 -25.90
CA GLU A 85 17.53 11.51 -27.34
C GLU A 85 17.21 10.15 -27.96
N GLU A 86 17.93 9.10 -27.56
CA GLU A 86 17.72 7.73 -28.08
C GLU A 86 16.45 7.07 -27.51
N ASN A 87 15.93 7.55 -26.36
CA ASN A 87 14.80 6.91 -25.67
C ASN A 87 13.57 7.81 -25.53
N LYS A 88 13.39 8.81 -26.38
CA LYS A 88 12.26 9.77 -26.32
C LYS A 88 10.90 9.08 -26.26
N GLU A 89 10.68 8.11 -27.13
CA GLU A 89 9.41 7.37 -27.20
C GLU A 89 9.16 6.55 -25.92
N GLN A 90 10.20 5.87 -25.43
CA GLN A 90 10.10 5.08 -24.20
C GLN A 90 9.84 5.96 -22.98
N ILE A 91 10.46 7.13 -22.89
CA ILE A 91 10.23 8.11 -21.82
C ILE A 91 8.77 8.60 -21.85
N THR A 92 8.28 8.97 -23.03
CA THR A 92 6.90 9.43 -23.23
C THR A 92 5.90 8.32 -22.88
N PHE A 93 6.17 7.10 -23.31
CA PHE A 93 5.34 5.93 -22.97
C PHE A 93 5.37 5.63 -21.48
N SER A 94 6.54 5.73 -20.83
CA SER A 94 6.66 5.53 -19.38
C SER A 94 5.88 6.58 -18.59
N LYS A 95 5.89 7.84 -19.01
CA LYS A 95 5.03 8.89 -18.44
C LYS A 95 3.55 8.57 -18.60
N PHE A 96 3.14 8.10 -19.78
CA PHE A 96 1.76 7.65 -20.00
C PHE A 96 1.36 6.53 -19.03
N LEU A 97 2.21 5.52 -18.84
CA LEU A 97 1.96 4.42 -17.90
C LEU A 97 1.90 4.89 -16.44
N ALA A 98 2.74 5.85 -16.06
CA ALA A 98 2.76 6.41 -14.71
C ALA A 98 1.57 7.34 -14.42
N THR A 99 0.85 7.77 -15.46
CA THR A 99 -0.29 8.68 -15.31
C THR A 99 -1.56 7.91 -14.99
N ILE A 100 -2.13 8.17 -13.81
CA ILE A 100 -3.38 7.55 -13.38
C ILE A 100 -4.52 8.04 -14.29
N LYS A 101 -5.27 7.09 -14.84
CA LYS A 101 -6.47 7.39 -15.61
C LYS A 101 -7.63 7.73 -14.67
N THR A 102 -8.12 8.96 -14.74
CA THR A 102 -9.18 9.48 -13.86
C THR A 102 -10.57 9.53 -14.50
N ASP A 103 -10.65 9.27 -15.80
CA ASP A 103 -11.86 9.32 -16.62
C ASP A 103 -12.38 7.93 -17.01
N VAL A 104 -12.14 6.93 -16.17
CA VAL A 104 -12.65 5.57 -16.38
C VAL A 104 -14.17 5.60 -16.29
N PRO A 105 -14.92 5.03 -17.28
CA PRO A 105 -16.37 5.09 -17.33
C PRO A 105 -16.99 4.07 -16.36
N ILE A 106 -16.87 4.33 -15.07
CA ILE A 106 -17.50 3.56 -13.99
C ILE A 106 -18.46 4.45 -13.21
N ALA A 107 -19.65 3.93 -12.92
CA ALA A 107 -20.58 4.58 -12.02
C ALA A 107 -20.28 4.16 -10.58
N LEU A 108 -20.17 5.13 -9.68
CA LEU A 108 -20.02 4.86 -8.26
C LEU A 108 -21.43 4.61 -7.67
N ASP A 109 -21.71 3.36 -7.29
CA ASP A 109 -22.92 2.98 -6.58
C ASP A 109 -22.58 2.77 -5.09
N MET A 110 -22.93 3.74 -4.26
CA MET A 110 -22.64 3.71 -2.82
C MET A 110 -23.44 2.62 -2.09
N GLU A 111 -24.61 2.23 -2.60
CA GLU A 111 -25.42 1.16 -2.00
C GLU A 111 -24.78 -0.20 -2.28
N ALA A 112 -24.30 -0.42 -3.50
CA ALA A 112 -23.56 -1.64 -3.86
C ALA A 112 -22.20 -1.79 -3.15
N LEU A 113 -21.65 -0.70 -2.59
CA LEU A 113 -20.41 -0.72 -1.81
C LEU A 113 -20.64 -1.00 -0.32
N LYS A 114 -21.89 -1.10 0.14
CA LYS A 114 -22.16 -1.50 1.53
C LYS A 114 -21.66 -2.91 1.76
N ARG A 115 -20.90 -3.06 2.83
CA ARG A 115 -20.41 -4.38 3.23
C ARG A 115 -21.60 -5.20 3.75
N GLU A 116 -21.84 -6.32 3.13
CA GLU A 116 -22.76 -7.36 3.59
C GLU A 116 -22.03 -8.37 4.49
N GLU A 117 -22.80 -9.12 5.26
CA GLU A 117 -22.24 -10.26 5.99
C GLU A 117 -21.81 -11.35 4.98
N PRO A 118 -20.66 -11.99 5.19
CA PRO A 118 -20.17 -12.99 4.28
C PRO A 118 -21.05 -14.25 4.31
N ASP A 119 -21.20 -14.90 3.16
CA ASP A 119 -21.70 -16.27 3.08
C ASP A 119 -20.66 -17.22 3.65
N GLU A 120 -20.82 -17.60 4.93
CA GLU A 120 -19.85 -18.42 5.65
C GLU A 120 -19.70 -19.83 5.08
N GLU A 121 -20.76 -20.40 4.51
CA GLU A 121 -20.73 -21.74 3.92
C GLU A 121 -19.92 -21.75 2.62
N GLU A 122 -20.20 -20.82 1.71
CA GLU A 122 -19.44 -20.69 0.47
C GLU A 122 -17.99 -20.27 0.72
N LEU A 123 -17.76 -19.38 1.68
CA LEU A 123 -16.42 -18.95 2.06
C LEU A 123 -15.60 -20.11 2.64
N ARG A 124 -16.20 -20.98 3.45
CA ARG A 124 -15.57 -22.19 3.97
C ARG A 124 -15.19 -23.14 2.81
N ARG A 125 -16.12 -23.38 1.91
CA ARG A 125 -15.90 -24.22 0.73
C ARG A 125 -14.72 -23.71 -0.12
N LEU A 126 -14.65 -22.40 -0.35
CA LEU A 126 -13.55 -21.78 -1.09
C LEU A 126 -12.20 -21.90 -0.35
N PHE A 127 -12.19 -21.66 0.95
CA PHE A 127 -10.94 -21.77 1.74
C PHE A 127 -10.43 -23.21 1.81
N GLU A 128 -11.33 -24.21 1.91
CA GLU A 128 -10.98 -25.63 1.87
C GLU A 128 -10.39 -26.01 0.50
N MET A 129 -11.04 -25.59 -0.60
CA MET A 129 -10.57 -25.83 -1.96
C MET A 129 -9.20 -25.18 -2.23
N LEU A 130 -8.94 -23.98 -1.66
CA LEU A 130 -7.67 -23.26 -1.80
C LEU A 130 -6.64 -23.65 -0.73
N GLU A 131 -6.96 -24.59 0.15
CA GLU A 131 -6.12 -25.04 1.28
C GLU A 131 -5.74 -23.92 2.27
N PHE A 132 -6.57 -22.87 2.41
CA PHE A 132 -6.36 -21.74 3.31
C PHE A 132 -6.85 -22.03 4.74
N ARG A 133 -6.33 -23.09 5.35
CA ARG A 133 -6.79 -23.61 6.65
C ARG A 133 -6.81 -22.55 7.75
N SER A 134 -5.77 -21.74 7.86
CA SER A 134 -5.68 -20.68 8.88
C SER A 134 -6.69 -19.56 8.70
N LEU A 135 -7.23 -19.35 7.50
CA LEU A 135 -8.24 -18.33 7.24
C LEU A 135 -9.61 -18.75 7.70
N ILE A 136 -9.93 -20.05 7.68
CA ILE A 136 -11.19 -20.60 8.18
C ILE A 136 -11.38 -20.16 9.64
N ASP A 137 -10.38 -20.40 10.50
CA ASP A 137 -10.47 -20.07 11.92
C ASP A 137 -10.47 -18.56 12.22
N ARG A 138 -9.87 -17.76 11.32
CA ARG A 138 -9.73 -16.31 11.52
C ARG A 138 -10.90 -15.50 10.98
N VAL A 139 -11.51 -15.94 9.89
CA VAL A 139 -12.51 -15.18 9.15
C VAL A 139 -13.91 -15.70 9.41
N ILE A 140 -14.08 -17.03 9.40
CA ILE A 140 -15.35 -17.64 9.72
C ILE A 140 -15.40 -17.77 11.24
N LYS A 141 -16.28 -16.99 11.90
CA LYS A 141 -16.55 -17.12 13.33
C LYS A 141 -17.18 -18.49 13.58
N THR A 142 -16.36 -19.48 13.83
CA THR A 142 -16.86 -20.65 14.55
C THR A 142 -17.40 -20.13 15.87
N GLU A 143 -18.67 -20.36 16.17
CA GLU A 143 -19.19 -20.17 17.54
C GLU A 143 -18.20 -20.84 18.48
N LYS A 144 -17.35 -20.06 19.15
CA LYS A 144 -16.58 -20.57 20.27
C LYS A 144 -17.65 -21.02 21.26
N LYS A 145 -17.87 -22.34 21.31
CA LYS A 145 -18.58 -22.99 22.42
C LYS A 145 -18.07 -22.32 23.67
N ALA A 146 -18.95 -21.55 24.32
CA ALA A 146 -18.62 -20.87 25.57
C ALA A 146 -17.86 -21.88 26.43
N PRO A 147 -16.72 -21.53 27.04
CA PRO A 147 -16.03 -22.46 27.91
C PRO A 147 -17.08 -22.93 28.91
N SER A 148 -17.36 -24.23 28.88
CA SER A 148 -18.21 -24.86 29.90
C SER A 148 -17.65 -24.39 31.24
N SER A 149 -18.49 -23.73 32.03
CA SER A 149 -18.15 -23.29 33.40
C SER A 149 -17.34 -24.39 34.06
N PRO A 150 -16.18 -24.08 34.64
CA PRO A 150 -15.44 -25.07 35.38
C PRO A 150 -16.41 -25.70 36.37
N ALA A 151 -16.57 -27.02 36.32
CA ALA A 151 -17.35 -27.77 37.29
C ALA A 151 -16.88 -27.29 38.65
N ALA A 152 -17.84 -26.89 39.50
CA ALA A 152 -17.56 -26.45 40.85
C ALA A 152 -16.62 -27.49 41.49
N GLN A 153 -15.41 -27.10 41.79
CA GLN A 153 -14.49 -27.92 42.56
C GLN A 153 -15.14 -28.09 43.93
N PRO A 154 -15.27 -29.31 44.45
CA PRO A 154 -15.76 -29.50 45.80
C PRO A 154 -14.82 -28.75 46.75
N ASP A 155 -15.41 -27.92 47.61
CA ASP A 155 -14.74 -27.11 48.60
C ASP A 155 -13.92 -28.01 49.54
N LEU A 156 -12.59 -28.05 49.32
CA LEU A 156 -11.66 -28.90 50.06
C LEU A 156 -11.41 -28.40 51.50
N PHE A 157 -11.99 -27.24 51.88
CA PHE A 157 -11.82 -26.61 53.18
C PHE A 157 -13.04 -26.70 54.09
N GLY A 158 -14.12 -27.37 53.68
CA GLY A 158 -15.32 -27.55 54.49
C GLY A 158 -15.21 -28.63 55.57
N PHE A 159 -14.06 -29.31 55.74
CA PHE A 159 -13.96 -30.43 56.68
C PHE A 159 -13.29 -30.10 58.03
N PHE A 160 -12.97 -28.86 58.32
CA PHE A 160 -12.31 -28.45 59.57
C PHE A 160 -13.05 -27.42 60.43
N ALA A 161 -14.37 -27.38 60.34
CA ALA A 161 -15.14 -26.45 61.18
C ALA A 161 -16.33 -27.16 61.84
N GLU A 162 -16.03 -28.13 62.72
CA GLU A 162 -16.96 -28.55 63.80
C GLU A 162 -16.17 -29.35 64.83
N GLU A 163 -15.63 -28.67 65.80
CA GLU A 163 -15.43 -29.15 67.20
C GLU A 163 -14.85 -27.97 67.95
N ASP A 164 -15.75 -27.27 68.65
CA ASP A 164 -15.51 -26.70 69.99
C ASP A 164 -16.71 -25.84 70.40
N THR A 165 -17.75 -26.46 70.99
CA THR A 165 -18.58 -25.82 71.95
C THR A 165 -19.13 -26.90 72.91
N ALA A 166 -18.45 -27.15 74.00
CA ALA A 166 -19.02 -27.67 75.24
C ALA A 166 -18.19 -27.14 76.42
N ASP A 167 -18.78 -26.30 77.14
CA ASP A 167 -18.85 -25.89 78.52
C ASP A 167 -18.92 -24.39 78.71
#